data_4402fe419ee59064c445ce7104e502b7
#
_entry.id   4402fe419ee59064c445ce7104e502b7
#
_cell.length_a   1.000
_cell.length_b   1.000
_cell.length_c   1.000
_cell.angle_alpha   90.00
_cell.angle_beta   90.00
_cell.angle_gamma   90.00
#
_symmetry.space_group_name_H-M   'P 1'
#
loop_
_entity.id
_entity.type
_entity.pdbx_description
1 polymer ?
#
loop_
_entity_poly.entity_id
_entity_poly.type
_entity_poly.pdbx_seq_one_letter_code
_entity_poly.pdbx_strand_id
1 'polypeptide(L)'
;DDVESRGLGDVYKRQVVYIILALIAGPHFVESPALSAGTNYIVYAVIQAGTFAAGFVVVLQGVRMILSEIIPAFQGIAKKLVPNSKPALDVPIVFPYAPNAVLIGFFVSFIVGVISMLIMLGLGTTVIIPGVVGIFFCGGAAGVYGNAFGGLRGAIIGSTANGLLLAWGPLLILPALGSFGANSASTFADSDYIASGGLLGVIGKAGSIALIFFIIIFLLIVLMTSLILNRRDKINSKSKEL
;
A
#
# COMPACT_ATOMS: atom_id res chain seq x y z
N ASP A 1 10.12 11.41 25.81
CA ASP A 1 9.87 12.86 25.49
C ASP A 1 10.07 13.19 24.01
N ASP A 2 11.06 12.60 23.34
CA ASP A 2 11.34 12.91 21.92
C ASP A 2 10.31 12.32 20.92
N VAL A 3 9.68 11.22 21.25
CA VAL A 3 8.66 10.57 20.40
C VAL A 3 7.33 11.29 20.49
N GLU A 4 7.01 11.81 21.66
CA GLU A 4 5.75 12.53 21.93
C GLU A 4 5.78 13.93 21.29
N SER A 5 6.91 14.63 21.38
CA SER A 5 7.11 15.95 20.76
C SER A 5 7.09 15.88 19.22
N ARG A 6 7.65 14.82 18.62
CA ARG A 6 7.59 14.57 17.18
C ARG A 6 6.17 14.23 16.72
N GLY A 7 5.42 13.45 17.51
CA GLY A 7 4.04 13.12 17.22
C GLY A 7 3.12 14.32 17.16
N LEU A 8 3.26 15.27 18.09
CA LEU A 8 2.49 16.52 18.12
C LEU A 8 2.81 17.42 16.92
N GLY A 9 4.10 17.60 16.56
CA GLY A 9 4.49 18.40 15.40
C GLY A 9 3.91 17.87 14.08
N ASP A 10 3.77 16.55 13.94
CA ASP A 10 3.20 15.92 12.76
C ASP A 10 1.68 16.05 12.68
N VAL A 11 0.98 16.09 13.81
CA VAL A 11 -0.48 16.37 13.86
C VAL A 11 -0.77 17.76 13.31
N TYR A 12 -0.02 18.78 13.71
CA TYR A 12 -0.20 20.16 13.21
C TYR A 12 0.02 20.28 11.70
N LYS A 13 1.06 19.65 11.17
CA LYS A 13 1.32 19.66 9.72
C LYS A 13 0.16 19.05 8.91
N ARG A 14 -0.48 18.03 9.44
CA ARG A 14 -1.63 17.37 8.81
C ARG A 14 -2.89 18.22 8.84
N GLN A 15 -3.14 18.92 9.95
CA GLN A 15 -4.27 19.85 10.05
C GLN A 15 -4.19 20.94 8.98
N VAL A 16 -2.99 21.44 8.69
CA VAL A 16 -2.77 22.45 7.65
C VAL A 16 -3.20 21.92 6.27
N VAL A 17 -2.91 20.67 5.91
CA VAL A 17 -3.32 20.10 4.62
C VAL A 17 -4.85 20.06 4.48
N TYR A 18 -5.57 19.57 5.50
CA TYR A 18 -7.04 19.55 5.46
C TYR A 18 -7.67 20.93 5.39
N ILE A 19 -7.10 21.90 6.10
CA ILE A 19 -7.54 23.30 6.04
C ILE A 19 -7.33 23.87 4.64
N ILE A 20 -6.14 23.65 4.04
CA ILE A 20 -5.84 24.08 2.66
C ILE A 20 -6.84 23.47 1.68
N LEU A 21 -7.10 22.15 1.77
CA LEU A 21 -8.07 21.48 0.91
C LEU A 21 -9.49 22.02 1.08
N ALA A 22 -9.91 22.30 2.31
CA ALA A 22 -11.21 22.91 2.58
C ALA A 22 -11.32 24.33 2.04
N LEU A 23 -10.24 25.12 2.11
CA LEU A 23 -10.19 26.47 1.52
C LEU A 23 -10.28 26.42 -0.01
N ILE A 24 -9.59 25.45 -0.65
CA ILE A 24 -9.65 25.26 -2.11
C ILE A 24 -11.05 24.79 -2.55
N ALA A 25 -11.66 23.85 -1.81
CA ALA A 25 -12.98 23.32 -2.13
C ALA A 25 -14.10 24.35 -1.91
N GLY A 26 -13.88 25.28 -0.99
CA GLY A 26 -14.80 26.36 -0.66
C GLY A 26 -15.99 25.96 0.21
N PRO A 27 -16.62 26.94 0.88
CA PRO A 27 -17.70 26.67 1.82
C PRO A 27 -18.92 26.02 1.17
N HIS A 28 -19.29 26.42 -0.03
CA HIS A 28 -20.46 25.91 -0.73
C HIS A 28 -20.41 24.40 -0.96
N PHE A 29 -19.21 23.84 -1.25
CA PHE A 29 -19.01 22.41 -1.45
C PHE A 29 -18.93 21.66 -0.12
N VAL A 30 -18.14 22.17 0.83
CA VAL A 30 -17.86 21.49 2.10
C VAL A 30 -19.08 21.53 3.04
N GLU A 31 -19.81 22.64 3.10
CA GLU A 31 -20.99 22.80 3.95
C GLU A 31 -22.26 22.16 3.38
N SER A 32 -22.14 21.46 2.24
CA SER A 32 -23.27 20.76 1.65
C SER A 32 -23.86 19.72 2.61
N PRO A 33 -25.19 19.49 2.59
CA PRO A 33 -25.84 18.50 3.45
C PRO A 33 -25.28 17.08 3.26
N ALA A 34 -24.80 16.77 2.05
CA ALA A 34 -24.23 15.48 1.71
C ALA A 34 -22.84 15.24 2.34
N LEU A 35 -22.05 16.31 2.61
CA LEU A 35 -20.67 16.16 3.07
C LEU A 35 -20.51 16.46 4.57
N SER A 36 -21.02 17.60 5.03
CA SER A 36 -20.80 18.06 6.43
C SER A 36 -22.09 18.34 7.21
N ALA A 37 -23.25 18.05 6.62
CA ALA A 37 -24.56 18.36 7.20
C ALA A 37 -24.72 19.84 7.63
N GLY A 38 -24.10 20.76 6.87
CA GLY A 38 -24.15 22.20 7.16
C GLY A 38 -23.15 22.69 8.20
N THR A 39 -22.21 21.84 8.62
CA THR A 39 -21.13 22.24 9.53
C THR A 39 -20.19 23.22 8.80
N ASN A 40 -19.75 24.27 9.50
CA ASN A 40 -18.79 25.23 8.96
C ASN A 40 -17.57 24.52 8.39
N TYR A 41 -17.15 24.89 7.18
CA TYR A 41 -16.12 24.20 6.41
C TYR A 41 -14.75 24.12 7.10
N ILE A 42 -14.37 25.14 7.90
CA ILE A 42 -13.12 25.13 8.67
C ILE A 42 -13.24 24.15 9.84
N VAL A 43 -14.36 24.19 10.57
CA VAL A 43 -14.62 23.28 11.70
C VAL A 43 -14.63 21.83 11.21
N TYR A 44 -15.31 21.57 10.10
CA TYR A 44 -15.31 20.26 9.47
C TYR A 44 -13.91 19.79 9.08
N ALA A 45 -13.10 20.65 8.46
CA ALA A 45 -11.71 20.33 8.10
C ALA A 45 -10.86 19.97 9.33
N VAL A 46 -10.99 20.69 10.43
CA VAL A 46 -10.27 20.43 11.68
C VAL A 46 -10.70 19.07 12.28
N ILE A 47 -12.01 18.79 12.29
CA ILE A 47 -12.53 17.49 12.78
C ILE A 47 -12.00 16.36 11.92
N GLN A 48 -12.05 16.48 10.59
CA GLN A 48 -11.55 15.44 9.68
C GLN A 48 -10.03 15.23 9.82
N ALA A 49 -9.27 16.29 9.94
CA ALA A 49 -7.83 16.22 10.20
C ALA A 49 -7.52 15.50 11.52
N GLY A 50 -8.27 15.81 12.58
CA GLY A 50 -8.15 15.14 13.88
C GLY A 50 -8.51 13.66 13.79
N THR A 51 -9.61 13.32 13.12
CA THR A 51 -10.05 11.94 12.91
C THR A 51 -9.02 11.13 12.11
N PHE A 52 -8.48 11.70 11.03
CA PHE A 52 -7.42 11.06 10.26
C PHE A 52 -6.15 10.85 11.08
N ALA A 53 -5.73 11.87 11.85
CA ALA A 53 -4.55 11.77 12.70
C ALA A 53 -4.73 10.70 13.79
N ALA A 54 -5.90 10.63 14.43
CA ALA A 54 -6.22 9.62 15.42
C ALA A 54 -6.20 8.21 14.79
N GLY A 55 -6.85 8.03 13.64
CA GLY A 55 -6.84 6.76 12.91
C GLY A 55 -5.44 6.31 12.54
N PHE A 56 -4.59 7.22 12.08
CA PHE A 56 -3.20 6.92 11.75
C PHE A 56 -2.38 6.49 12.99
N VAL A 57 -2.55 7.16 14.13
CA VAL A 57 -1.89 6.77 15.39
C VAL A 57 -2.36 5.39 15.83
N VAL A 58 -3.66 5.09 15.72
CA VAL A 58 -4.21 3.76 16.04
C VAL A 58 -3.60 2.68 15.16
N VAL A 59 -3.47 2.92 13.85
CA VAL A 59 -2.79 1.96 12.94
C VAL A 59 -1.34 1.74 13.34
N LEU A 60 -0.57 2.81 13.58
CA LEU A 60 0.83 2.68 13.99
C LEU A 60 0.99 1.92 15.31
N GLN A 61 0.14 2.22 16.29
CA GLN A 61 0.17 1.55 17.59
C GLN A 61 -0.27 0.09 17.46
N GLY A 62 -1.33 -0.19 16.71
CA GLY A 62 -1.79 -1.54 16.42
C GLY A 62 -0.72 -2.41 15.77
N VAL A 63 0.00 -1.87 14.77
CA VAL A 63 1.13 -2.57 14.14
C VAL A 63 2.23 -2.88 15.15
N ARG A 64 2.60 -1.93 16.02
CA ARG A 64 3.62 -2.16 17.06
C ARG A 64 3.19 -3.26 18.04
N MET A 65 1.93 -3.28 18.46
CA MET A 65 1.40 -4.31 19.35
C MET A 65 1.42 -5.69 18.68
N ILE A 66 0.98 -5.78 17.42
CA ILE A 66 1.02 -7.04 16.67
C ILE A 66 2.45 -7.53 16.51
N LEU A 67 3.41 -6.65 16.23
CA LEU A 67 4.82 -7.01 16.10
C LEU A 67 5.43 -7.52 17.39
N SER A 68 5.06 -6.95 18.53
CA SER A 68 5.55 -7.39 19.84
C SER A 68 5.18 -8.83 20.17
N GLU A 69 4.08 -9.35 19.61
CA GLU A 69 3.61 -10.72 19.80
C GLU A 69 4.05 -11.67 18.68
N ILE A 70 3.94 -11.22 17.42
CA ILE A 70 4.26 -12.06 16.26
C ILE A 70 5.75 -12.41 16.20
N ILE A 71 6.65 -11.45 16.45
CA ILE A 71 8.09 -11.70 16.35
C ILE A 71 8.58 -12.77 17.33
N PRO A 72 8.24 -12.74 18.63
CA PRO A 72 8.59 -13.82 19.57
C PRO A 72 7.94 -15.16 19.22
N ALA A 73 6.69 -15.17 18.74
CA ALA A 73 6.01 -16.38 18.32
C ALA A 73 6.74 -17.07 17.17
N PHE A 74 7.14 -16.32 16.13
CA PHE A 74 7.93 -16.86 15.03
C PHE A 74 9.34 -17.29 15.43
N GLN A 75 9.97 -16.61 16.38
CA GLN A 75 11.25 -17.06 16.95
C GLN A 75 11.10 -18.42 17.67
N GLY A 76 9.97 -18.63 18.35
CA GLY A 76 9.62 -19.92 18.95
C GLY A 76 9.45 -21.02 17.90
N ILE A 77 8.74 -20.74 16.82
CA ILE A 77 8.54 -21.65 15.69
C ILE A 77 9.88 -21.97 15.01
N ALA A 78 10.71 -20.95 14.78
CA ALA A 78 12.03 -21.12 14.17
C ALA A 78 12.96 -21.98 14.99
N LYS A 79 12.84 -21.96 16.34
CA LYS A 79 13.65 -22.81 17.22
C LYS A 79 13.16 -24.24 17.32
N LYS A 80 11.83 -24.48 17.28
CA LYS A 80 11.22 -25.77 17.63
C LYS A 80 10.68 -26.55 16.43
N LEU A 81 10.15 -25.89 15.42
CA LEU A 81 9.42 -26.54 14.32
C LEU A 81 10.13 -26.42 12.98
N VAL A 82 10.54 -25.22 12.59
CA VAL A 82 11.16 -24.98 11.28
C VAL A 82 12.42 -24.14 11.46
N PRO A 83 13.59 -24.76 11.59
CA PRO A 83 14.85 -24.05 11.80
C PRO A 83 15.10 -22.99 10.72
N ASN A 84 15.54 -21.81 11.16
CA ASN A 84 15.83 -20.64 10.30
C ASN A 84 14.62 -20.02 9.58
N SER A 85 13.39 -20.37 9.97
CA SER A 85 12.21 -19.68 9.42
C SER A 85 12.20 -18.19 9.78
N LYS A 86 11.84 -17.35 8.81
CA LYS A 86 11.66 -15.92 9.00
C LYS A 86 10.19 -15.58 8.77
N PRO A 87 9.56 -14.74 9.60
CA PRO A 87 8.19 -14.32 9.39
C PRO A 87 8.09 -13.51 8.10
N ALA A 88 7.12 -13.83 7.25
CA ALA A 88 6.66 -12.93 6.20
C ALA A 88 5.71 -11.92 6.86
N LEU A 89 6.19 -10.72 7.05
CA LEU A 89 5.45 -9.67 7.73
C LEU A 89 4.78 -8.76 6.69
N ASP A 90 3.56 -8.33 7.00
CA ASP A 90 2.76 -7.50 6.10
C ASP A 90 3.32 -6.07 6.00
N VAL A 91 2.88 -5.35 4.96
CA VAL A 91 3.33 -3.99 4.59
C VAL A 91 3.35 -3.00 5.76
N PRO A 92 2.33 -2.91 6.64
CA PRO A 92 2.31 -1.92 7.72
C PRO A 92 3.46 -2.01 8.72
N ILE A 93 4.21 -3.12 8.73
CA ILE A 93 5.36 -3.30 9.63
C ILE A 93 6.42 -2.22 9.47
N VAL A 94 6.58 -1.67 8.26
CA VAL A 94 7.59 -0.65 7.97
C VAL A 94 7.14 0.75 8.37
N PHE A 95 5.86 0.98 8.63
CA PHE A 95 5.28 2.28 8.93
C PHE A 95 5.85 2.96 10.18
N PRO A 96 6.03 2.26 11.31
CA PRO A 96 6.59 2.87 12.51
C PRO A 96 8.03 3.36 12.38
N TYR A 97 8.77 2.85 11.39
CA TYR A 97 10.17 3.24 11.17
C TYR A 97 10.32 4.59 10.46
N ALA A 98 9.35 4.99 9.65
CA ALA A 98 9.39 6.24 8.91
C ALA A 98 7.98 6.82 8.68
N PRO A 99 7.25 7.23 9.74
CA PRO A 99 5.85 7.64 9.66
C PRO A 99 5.63 8.85 8.73
N ASN A 100 6.60 9.77 8.65
CA ASN A 100 6.53 10.88 7.72
C ASN A 100 6.62 10.44 6.26
N ALA A 101 7.47 9.44 5.96
CA ALA A 101 7.57 8.88 4.62
C ALA A 101 6.30 8.13 4.22
N VAL A 102 5.60 7.48 5.16
CA VAL A 102 4.26 6.88 4.93
C VAL A 102 3.26 7.92 4.46
N LEU A 103 3.20 9.06 5.14
CA LEU A 103 2.28 10.12 4.77
C LEU A 103 2.61 10.76 3.43
N ILE A 104 3.89 11.05 3.20
CA ILE A 104 4.34 11.57 1.90
C ILE A 104 3.96 10.58 0.81
N GLY A 105 4.21 9.30 1.04
CA GLY A 105 3.88 8.23 0.11
C GLY A 105 2.39 8.14 -0.20
N PHE A 106 1.56 8.17 0.84
CA PHE A 106 0.11 8.20 0.70
C PHE A 106 -0.37 9.40 -0.11
N PHE A 107 -0.01 10.62 0.30
CA PHE A 107 -0.51 11.83 -0.37
C PHE A 107 -0.01 11.94 -1.81
N VAL A 108 1.26 11.65 -2.08
CA VAL A 108 1.79 11.68 -3.45
C VAL A 108 1.07 10.65 -4.32
N SER A 109 0.93 9.39 -3.87
CA SER A 109 0.22 8.36 -4.64
C SER A 109 -1.26 8.73 -4.84
N PHE A 110 -1.91 9.32 -3.85
CA PHE A 110 -3.30 9.76 -3.94
C PHE A 110 -3.48 10.90 -4.95
N ILE A 111 -2.63 11.93 -4.89
CA ILE A 111 -2.66 13.04 -5.86
C ILE A 111 -2.45 12.54 -7.28
N VAL A 112 -1.48 11.65 -7.48
CA VAL A 112 -1.22 11.01 -8.79
C VAL A 112 -2.43 10.19 -9.24
N GLY A 113 -3.08 9.48 -8.34
CA GLY A 113 -4.32 8.75 -8.61
C GLY A 113 -5.45 9.67 -9.06
N VAL A 114 -5.65 10.80 -8.37
CA VAL A 114 -6.66 11.80 -8.74
C VAL A 114 -6.35 12.44 -10.10
N ILE A 115 -5.11 12.84 -10.35
CA ILE A 115 -4.68 13.37 -11.65
C ILE A 115 -4.94 12.34 -12.76
N SER A 116 -4.57 11.08 -12.53
CA SER A 116 -4.81 10.00 -13.49
C SER A 116 -6.30 9.79 -13.75
N MET A 117 -7.13 9.85 -12.73
CA MET A 117 -8.60 9.77 -12.85
C MET A 117 -9.14 10.88 -13.75
N LEU A 118 -8.68 12.14 -13.56
CA LEU A 118 -9.09 13.26 -14.40
C LEU A 118 -8.63 13.10 -15.87
N ILE A 119 -7.43 12.58 -16.08
CA ILE A 119 -6.92 12.25 -17.42
C ILE A 119 -7.80 11.17 -18.07
N MET A 120 -8.15 10.10 -17.35
CA MET A 120 -9.04 9.03 -17.85
C MET A 120 -10.40 9.57 -18.24
N LEU A 121 -10.96 10.49 -17.44
CA LEU A 121 -12.22 11.17 -17.75
C LEU A 121 -12.11 11.96 -19.05
N GLY A 122 -11.02 12.72 -19.24
CA GLY A 122 -10.76 13.49 -20.48
C GLY A 122 -10.53 12.62 -21.72
N LEU A 123 -9.98 11.42 -21.55
CA LEU A 123 -9.75 10.45 -22.62
C LEU A 123 -10.99 9.60 -22.93
N GLY A 124 -12.06 9.70 -22.15
CA GLY A 124 -13.28 8.88 -22.33
C GLY A 124 -13.06 7.38 -22.06
N THR A 125 -12.02 7.01 -21.30
CA THR A 125 -11.76 5.63 -20.89
C THR A 125 -12.52 5.28 -19.62
N THR A 126 -12.48 3.99 -19.21
CA THR A 126 -13.02 3.59 -17.92
C THR A 126 -12.31 4.34 -16.81
N VAL A 127 -13.08 5.05 -15.98
CA VAL A 127 -12.53 5.86 -14.90
C VAL A 127 -12.28 4.99 -13.67
N ILE A 128 -11.03 4.93 -13.23
CA ILE A 128 -10.63 4.24 -11.99
C ILE A 128 -10.58 5.26 -10.87
N ILE A 129 -11.41 5.05 -9.84
CA ILE A 129 -11.46 5.92 -8.67
C ILE A 129 -10.34 5.51 -7.70
N PRO A 130 -9.49 6.46 -7.24
CA PRO A 130 -8.43 6.14 -6.29
C PRO A 130 -8.98 5.57 -4.98
N GLY A 131 -8.66 4.33 -4.67
CA GLY A 131 -9.05 3.66 -3.42
C GLY A 131 -8.18 4.12 -2.26
N VAL A 132 -8.77 4.86 -1.30
CA VAL A 132 -8.02 5.47 -0.18
C VAL A 132 -7.24 4.44 0.63
N VAL A 133 -7.85 3.29 0.93
CA VAL A 133 -7.23 2.24 1.77
C VAL A 133 -6.04 1.60 1.06
N GLY A 134 -6.19 1.15 -0.18
CA GLY A 134 -5.09 0.56 -0.95
C GLY A 134 -3.96 1.55 -1.19
N ILE A 135 -4.29 2.80 -1.53
CA ILE A 135 -3.27 3.85 -1.70
C ILE A 135 -2.55 4.16 -0.38
N PHE A 136 -3.24 4.09 0.77
CA PHE A 136 -2.60 4.30 2.07
C PHE A 136 -1.54 3.23 2.34
N PHE A 137 -1.86 1.97 2.14
CA PHE A 137 -0.93 0.88 2.38
C PHE A 137 0.19 0.81 1.33
N CYS A 138 -0.15 0.74 0.06
CA CYS A 138 0.84 0.64 -1.02
C CYS A 138 1.65 1.93 -1.19
N GLY A 139 0.99 3.09 -1.15
CA GLY A 139 1.65 4.40 -1.25
C GLY A 139 2.53 4.68 -0.04
N GLY A 140 2.06 4.34 1.16
CA GLY A 140 2.84 4.44 2.39
C GLY A 140 4.10 3.59 2.35
N ALA A 141 4.00 2.34 1.91
CA ALA A 141 5.15 1.46 1.71
C ALA A 141 6.13 2.02 0.66
N ALA A 142 5.61 2.43 -0.50
CA ALA A 142 6.44 3.04 -1.56
C ALA A 142 7.19 4.28 -1.05
N GLY A 143 6.54 5.09 -0.19
CA GLY A 143 7.16 6.21 0.49
C GLY A 143 8.29 5.79 1.42
N VAL A 144 8.08 4.79 2.27
CA VAL A 144 9.09 4.30 3.22
C VAL A 144 10.29 3.70 2.49
N TYR A 145 10.07 2.80 1.55
CA TYR A 145 11.15 2.19 0.78
C TYR A 145 11.87 3.22 -0.10
N GLY A 146 11.14 4.10 -0.77
CA GLY A 146 11.72 5.19 -1.54
C GLY A 146 12.59 6.10 -0.68
N ASN A 147 12.12 6.44 0.52
CA ASN A 147 12.89 7.24 1.49
C ASN A 147 14.18 6.54 1.94
N ALA A 148 14.14 5.22 2.14
CA ALA A 148 15.32 4.45 2.54
C ALA A 148 16.43 4.48 1.49
N PHE A 149 16.09 4.51 0.19
CA PHE A 149 17.07 4.52 -0.91
C PHE A 149 17.47 5.91 -1.39
N GLY A 150 16.58 6.90 -1.34
CA GLY A 150 16.80 8.21 -1.94
C GLY A 150 16.28 9.40 -1.13
N GLY A 151 16.05 9.23 0.17
CA GLY A 151 15.48 10.27 1.02
C GLY A 151 14.14 10.78 0.51
N LEU A 152 13.83 12.04 0.74
CA LEU A 152 12.58 12.65 0.31
C LEU A 152 12.31 12.52 -1.20
N ARG A 153 13.35 12.67 -2.02
CA ARG A 153 13.23 12.53 -3.48
C ARG A 153 12.84 11.10 -3.87
N GLY A 154 13.47 10.11 -3.24
CA GLY A 154 13.13 8.71 -3.45
C GLY A 154 11.71 8.39 -3.01
N ALA A 155 11.26 8.92 -1.87
CA ALA A 155 9.88 8.79 -1.42
C ALA A 155 8.88 9.32 -2.45
N ILE A 156 9.10 10.52 -2.98
CA ILE A 156 8.21 11.14 -3.98
C ILE A 156 8.21 10.33 -5.28
N ILE A 157 9.37 9.96 -5.81
CA ILE A 157 9.47 9.21 -7.09
C ILE A 157 8.83 7.84 -6.96
N GLY A 158 9.15 7.09 -5.91
CA GLY A 158 8.59 5.76 -5.66
C GLY A 158 7.06 5.80 -5.50
N SER A 159 6.56 6.78 -4.77
CA SER A 159 5.13 6.94 -4.54
C SER A 159 4.39 7.43 -5.79
N THR A 160 5.04 8.23 -6.63
CA THR A 160 4.50 8.61 -7.96
C THR A 160 4.36 7.38 -8.85
N ALA A 161 5.39 6.55 -8.93
CA ALA A 161 5.34 5.30 -9.69
C ALA A 161 4.24 4.36 -9.19
N ASN A 162 4.12 4.22 -7.86
CA ASN A 162 3.05 3.43 -7.25
C ASN A 162 1.65 4.00 -7.55
N GLY A 163 1.47 5.32 -7.45
CA GLY A 163 0.20 5.99 -7.79
C GLY A 163 -0.21 5.77 -9.24
N LEU A 164 0.74 5.84 -10.17
CA LEU A 164 0.50 5.51 -11.58
C LEU A 164 0.11 4.04 -11.76
N LEU A 165 0.82 3.12 -11.09
CA LEU A 165 0.52 1.69 -11.16
C LEU A 165 -0.90 1.40 -10.65
N LEU A 166 -1.29 1.95 -9.51
CA LEU A 166 -2.61 1.76 -8.92
C LEU A 166 -3.74 2.41 -9.74
N ALA A 167 -3.45 3.49 -10.47
CA ALA A 167 -4.43 4.13 -11.32
C ALA A 167 -4.61 3.42 -12.67
N TRP A 168 -3.52 3.11 -13.36
CA TRP A 168 -3.55 2.57 -14.74
C TRP A 168 -3.53 1.04 -14.79
N GLY A 169 -2.96 0.39 -13.78
CA GLY A 169 -2.89 -1.07 -13.70
C GLY A 169 -4.25 -1.76 -13.77
N PRO A 170 -5.29 -1.31 -13.05
CA PRO A 170 -6.62 -1.88 -13.14
C PRO A 170 -7.19 -1.94 -14.57
N LEU A 171 -6.92 -0.94 -15.41
CA LEU A 171 -7.37 -0.93 -16.81
C LEU A 171 -6.83 -2.13 -17.60
N LEU A 172 -5.61 -2.58 -17.28
CA LEU A 172 -4.99 -3.74 -17.93
C LEU A 172 -5.64 -5.05 -17.51
N ILE A 173 -6.19 -5.10 -16.29
CA ILE A 173 -6.79 -6.30 -15.72
C ILE A 173 -8.27 -6.42 -16.05
N LEU A 174 -9.00 -5.31 -16.23
CA LEU A 174 -10.43 -5.29 -16.50
C LEU A 174 -10.89 -6.33 -17.55
N PRO A 175 -10.19 -6.47 -18.70
CA PRO A 175 -10.62 -7.46 -19.71
C PRO A 175 -10.46 -8.91 -19.26
N ALA A 176 -9.66 -9.18 -18.23
CA ALA A 176 -9.42 -10.51 -17.67
C ALA A 176 -10.45 -10.89 -16.59
N LEU A 177 -11.13 -9.91 -16.01
CA LEU A 177 -12.10 -10.11 -14.92
C LEU A 177 -13.50 -10.49 -15.41
N GLY A 178 -13.77 -10.47 -16.71
CA GLY A 178 -15.06 -10.83 -17.28
C GLY A 178 -16.22 -10.00 -16.70
N SER A 179 -17.32 -10.64 -16.34
CA SER A 179 -18.50 -9.98 -15.77
C SER A 179 -18.26 -9.32 -14.42
N PHE A 180 -17.28 -9.79 -13.65
CA PHE A 180 -16.91 -9.18 -12.38
C PHE A 180 -16.29 -7.79 -12.58
N GLY A 181 -15.45 -7.62 -13.59
CA GLY A 181 -14.86 -6.34 -13.94
C GLY A 181 -15.89 -5.29 -14.37
N ALA A 182 -16.95 -5.68 -15.05
CA ALA A 182 -17.99 -4.76 -15.51
C ALA A 182 -18.79 -4.11 -14.36
N ASN A 183 -18.94 -4.81 -13.24
CA ASN A 183 -19.78 -4.37 -12.11
C ASN A 183 -18.98 -3.79 -10.93
N SER A 184 -17.66 -3.98 -10.88
CA SER A 184 -16.83 -3.66 -9.72
C SER A 184 -15.55 -2.93 -10.10
N ALA A 185 -15.52 -2.28 -11.23
CA ALA A 185 -14.31 -1.72 -11.85
C ALA A 185 -13.76 -0.46 -11.19
N SER A 186 -14.36 0.02 -10.11
CA SER A 186 -13.99 1.33 -9.57
C SER A 186 -12.64 1.36 -8.85
N THR A 187 -12.20 0.27 -8.23
CA THR A 187 -10.91 0.26 -7.52
C THR A 187 -10.44 -1.16 -7.25
N PHE A 188 -9.15 -1.39 -7.49
CA PHE A 188 -8.43 -2.57 -7.00
C PHE A 188 -7.43 -2.10 -5.94
N ALA A 189 -7.38 -2.85 -4.83
CA ALA A 189 -6.75 -2.37 -3.64
C ALA A 189 -5.22 -2.26 -3.77
N ASP A 190 -4.56 -3.28 -4.36
CA ASP A 190 -3.14 -3.45 -4.13
C ASP A 190 -2.36 -3.68 -5.42
N SER A 191 -1.11 -3.21 -5.44
CA SER A 191 -0.22 -3.28 -6.61
C SER A 191 0.21 -4.72 -6.95
N ASP A 192 0.30 -5.60 -5.97
CA ASP A 192 0.59 -7.03 -6.15
C ASP A 192 -0.55 -7.76 -6.86
N TYR A 193 -1.81 -7.42 -6.53
CA TYR A 193 -2.98 -7.94 -7.25
C TYR A 193 -2.97 -7.54 -8.73
N ILE A 194 -2.56 -6.32 -9.04
CA ILE A 194 -2.43 -5.84 -10.43
C ILE A 194 -1.41 -6.68 -11.18
N ALA A 195 -0.25 -6.93 -10.60
CA ALA A 195 0.80 -7.72 -11.22
C ALA A 195 0.40 -9.19 -11.38
N SER A 196 -0.06 -9.84 -10.30
CA SER A 196 -0.43 -11.25 -10.28
C SER A 196 -1.70 -11.52 -11.09
N GLY A 197 -2.75 -10.71 -10.89
CA GLY A 197 -4.03 -10.84 -11.59
C GLY A 197 -3.90 -10.56 -13.09
N GLY A 198 -3.09 -9.57 -13.47
CA GLY A 198 -2.78 -9.29 -14.87
C GLY A 198 -2.09 -10.46 -15.55
N LEU A 199 -1.06 -11.03 -14.92
CA LEU A 199 -0.34 -12.20 -15.43
C LEU A 199 -1.26 -13.41 -15.57
N LEU A 200 -2.00 -13.75 -14.51
CA LEU A 200 -2.94 -14.87 -14.52
C LEU A 200 -4.08 -14.65 -15.54
N GLY A 201 -4.55 -13.43 -15.70
CA GLY A 201 -5.57 -13.07 -16.65
C GLY A 201 -5.12 -13.24 -18.11
N VAL A 202 -3.88 -12.85 -18.43
CA VAL A 202 -3.31 -13.07 -19.76
C VAL A 202 -3.16 -14.56 -20.06
N ILE A 203 -2.65 -15.35 -19.11
CA ILE A 203 -2.48 -16.80 -19.27
C ILE A 203 -3.84 -17.51 -19.32
N GLY A 204 -4.82 -17.07 -18.51
CA GLY A 204 -6.17 -17.61 -18.50
C GLY A 204 -6.90 -17.46 -19.85
N LYS A 205 -6.58 -16.42 -20.63
CA LYS A 205 -7.09 -16.28 -22.01
C LYS A 205 -6.62 -17.38 -22.96
N ALA A 206 -5.48 -18.00 -22.68
CA ALA A 206 -4.99 -19.16 -23.46
C ALA A 206 -5.70 -20.48 -23.09
N GLY A 207 -6.59 -20.45 -22.09
CA GLY A 207 -7.40 -21.57 -21.65
C GLY A 207 -7.04 -22.13 -20.27
N SER A 208 -8.00 -22.84 -19.67
CA SER A 208 -7.84 -23.40 -18.31
C SER A 208 -6.65 -24.34 -18.17
N ILE A 209 -6.35 -25.11 -19.22
CA ILE A 209 -5.21 -26.04 -19.24
C ILE A 209 -3.89 -25.27 -19.16
N ALA A 210 -3.73 -24.17 -19.92
CA ALA A 210 -2.53 -23.33 -19.88
C ALA A 210 -2.33 -22.72 -18.48
N LEU A 211 -3.42 -22.30 -17.83
CA LEU A 211 -3.39 -21.76 -16.47
C LEU A 211 -2.92 -22.80 -15.45
N ILE A 212 -3.42 -24.04 -15.54
CA ILE A 212 -3.02 -25.14 -14.66
C ILE A 212 -1.51 -25.46 -14.85
N PHE A 213 -1.05 -25.58 -16.10
CA PHE A 213 0.37 -25.79 -16.38
C PHE A 213 1.25 -24.65 -15.84
N PHE A 214 0.82 -23.40 -16.00
CA PHE A 214 1.55 -22.26 -15.45
C PHE A 214 1.67 -22.34 -13.92
N ILE A 215 0.58 -22.63 -13.22
CA ILE A 215 0.58 -22.76 -11.76
C ILE A 215 1.52 -23.91 -11.33
N ILE A 216 1.47 -25.06 -11.99
CA ILE A 216 2.34 -26.19 -11.68
C ILE A 216 3.82 -25.81 -11.90
N ILE A 217 4.16 -25.20 -13.04
CA ILE A 217 5.53 -24.77 -13.34
C ILE A 217 5.99 -23.73 -12.33
N PHE A 218 5.16 -22.75 -11.98
CA PHE A 218 5.48 -21.73 -10.98
C PHE A 218 5.78 -22.37 -9.62
N LEU A 219 4.93 -23.30 -9.15
CA LEU A 219 5.17 -24.02 -7.89
C LEU A 219 6.45 -24.85 -7.92
N LEU A 220 6.76 -25.50 -9.05
CA LEU A 220 8.02 -26.24 -9.22
C LEU A 220 9.24 -25.31 -9.17
N ILE A 221 9.17 -24.13 -9.79
CA ILE A 221 10.24 -23.13 -9.74
C ILE A 221 10.45 -22.66 -8.30
N VAL A 222 9.38 -22.35 -7.57
CA VAL A 222 9.45 -21.92 -6.15
C VAL A 222 10.06 -23.04 -5.29
N LEU A 223 9.65 -24.28 -5.49
CA LEU A 223 10.21 -25.44 -4.78
C LEU A 223 11.69 -25.63 -5.08
N MET A 224 12.07 -25.58 -6.35
CA MET A 224 13.48 -25.74 -6.78
C MET A 224 14.37 -24.62 -6.23
N THR A 225 13.92 -23.37 -6.30
CA THR A 225 14.66 -22.24 -5.73
C THR A 225 14.82 -22.37 -4.22
N SER A 226 13.79 -22.79 -3.52
CA SER A 226 13.85 -23.06 -2.08
C SER A 226 14.85 -24.16 -1.73
N LEU A 227 14.88 -25.25 -2.50
CA LEU A 227 15.82 -26.35 -2.29
C LEU A 227 17.27 -25.94 -2.58
N ILE A 228 17.49 -25.14 -3.63
CA ILE A 228 18.82 -24.61 -3.97
C ILE A 228 19.35 -23.67 -2.90
N LEU A 229 18.52 -22.74 -2.42
CA LEU A 229 18.89 -21.82 -1.36
C LEU A 229 19.22 -22.56 -0.06
N ASN A 230 18.41 -23.53 0.33
CA ASN A 230 18.64 -24.33 1.52
C ASN A 230 19.93 -25.17 1.44
N ARG A 231 20.29 -25.69 0.24
CA ARG A 231 21.59 -26.33 0.02
C ARG A 231 22.76 -25.36 0.14
N ARG A 232 22.65 -24.16 -0.41
CA ARG A 232 23.69 -23.12 -0.31
C ARG A 232 23.93 -22.69 1.14
N ASP A 233 22.88 -22.51 1.92
CA ASP A 233 23.00 -22.15 3.33
C ASP A 233 23.69 -23.25 4.15
N LYS A 234 23.39 -24.52 3.87
CA LYS A 234 24.07 -25.65 4.51
C LYS A 234 25.56 -25.75 4.15
N ILE A 235 25.93 -25.38 2.93
CA ILE A 235 27.35 -25.38 2.50
C ILE A 235 28.07 -24.21 3.17
N ASN A 236 27.47 -23.03 3.21
CA ASN A 236 28.05 -21.84 3.82
C ASN A 236 28.19 -21.95 5.35
N SER A 237 27.30 -22.66 6.01
CA SER A 237 27.41 -22.91 7.46
C SER A 237 28.58 -23.84 7.78
N LYS A 238 28.76 -24.90 6.99
CA LYS A 238 29.91 -25.82 7.15
C LYS A 238 31.26 -25.16 6.86
N SER A 239 31.31 -24.21 5.93
CA SER A 239 32.54 -23.44 5.60
C SER A 239 32.92 -22.41 6.67
N LYS A 240 32.04 -22.07 7.61
CA LYS A 240 32.33 -21.16 8.72
C LYS A 240 32.72 -21.89 10.01
N GLU A 241 32.57 -23.21 10.05
CA GLU A 241 32.97 -24.08 11.19
C GLU A 241 34.37 -24.71 11.00
N LEU A 242 34.97 -24.54 9.83
CA LEU A 242 36.36 -24.88 9.50
C LEU A 242 37.27 -23.65 9.49
#